data_b5fe8f1463d594546524b5fec3e01656
#
_entry.id   b5fe8f1463d594546524b5fec3e01656
#
_cell.length_a   1.000
_cell.length_b   1.000
_cell.length_c   1.000
_cell.angle_alpha   90.00
_cell.angle_beta   90.00
_cell.angle_gamma   90.00
#
_symmetry.space_group_name_H-M   'P 1'
#
loop_
_entity.id
_entity.type
_entity.pdbx_description
1 polymer ?
#
loop_
_entity_poly.entity_id
_entity_poly.type
_entity_poly.pdbx_seq_one_letter_code
_entity_poly.pdbx_strand_id
1 'polypeptide(L)'
;MSKRLKSFVEIAAHSDFPLENLPYGIFSEKHNSQPRAGVALGEWVIDLAVLEAHGYCKLADGKLLFNQPTLNLFIESGQANWSKVRAELQALLSADNPELRDNQALRDQVFFKQSDVKMHMPVHISGYTDFYSSKEHATNVGCMFRDPKNALLPNWSELPVGYNGRASSVIVSGTDIVRPSGQIKLPDSERPVFSACRKLDFELETGFIVGKSSQLGQPVPIENAWDHIFGMVLFNDWSARDLQQWEYVPLGPFNAKTFASSISPWIVTLEALEPFKTSSPEQEPKPLAYLREDNSSNSYDIHLSVEIQPENDDKSDVICTTNFKYMYWSMAQQLTHHTIAGCNLQVGDLMGSGTISGPTPDSYGSLLEITWNATKPLTLSNGEQRNFIQDGDTIIMKGYCEKDDLRIGFGEVSGKILPAVDFGFTQ
;
A
#
# COMPACT_ATOMS: atom_id res chain seq x y z
N MET A 1 -6.24 29.25 3.43
CA MET A 1 -5.69 28.56 2.24
C MET A 1 -4.18 28.65 2.30
N SER A 2 -3.48 27.53 2.41
CA SER A 2 -2.03 27.48 2.28
C SER A 2 -1.68 27.83 0.82
N LYS A 3 -0.71 28.73 0.62
CA LYS A 3 -0.27 29.10 -0.74
C LYS A 3 0.42 27.90 -1.38
N ARG A 4 -0.03 27.49 -2.59
CA ARG A 4 0.61 26.41 -3.36
C ARG A 4 2.10 26.69 -3.53
N LEU A 5 2.91 25.66 -3.30
CA LEU A 5 4.34 25.72 -3.59
C LEU A 5 4.56 25.75 -5.11
N LYS A 6 5.50 26.55 -5.57
CA LYS A 6 5.86 26.64 -6.99
C LYS A 6 7.24 26.03 -7.18
N SER A 7 7.34 25.00 -7.99
CA SER A 7 8.61 24.43 -8.42
C SER A 7 9.14 25.18 -9.65
N PHE A 8 10.49 25.20 -9.81
CA PHE A 8 11.10 25.60 -11.08
C PHE A 8 10.96 24.51 -12.17
N VAL A 9 10.63 23.29 -11.76
CA VAL A 9 10.31 22.19 -12.67
C VAL A 9 8.87 22.34 -13.12
N GLU A 10 8.61 22.20 -14.41
CA GLU A 10 7.26 22.16 -14.94
C GLU A 10 6.57 20.87 -14.50
N ILE A 11 5.42 21.01 -13.86
CA ILE A 11 4.63 19.90 -13.33
C ILE A 11 3.23 20.04 -13.92
N ALA A 12 2.71 18.96 -14.52
CA ALA A 12 1.36 18.91 -15.06
C ALA A 12 0.30 19.21 -13.97
N ALA A 13 -0.77 19.90 -14.33
CA ALA A 13 -1.79 20.40 -13.39
C ALA A 13 -2.42 19.30 -12.52
N HIS A 14 -2.53 18.07 -13.04
CA HIS A 14 -3.10 16.92 -12.33
C HIS A 14 -2.05 15.85 -12.00
N SER A 15 -0.77 16.26 -11.88
CA SER A 15 0.29 15.34 -11.47
C SER A 15 0.06 14.86 -10.03
N ASP A 16 0.29 13.58 -9.80
CA ASP A 16 0.29 12.98 -8.48
C ASP A 16 1.51 13.41 -7.64
N PHE A 17 2.52 14.03 -8.27
CA PHE A 17 3.79 14.34 -7.64
C PHE A 17 4.14 15.85 -7.70
N PRO A 18 3.29 16.73 -7.13
CA PRO A 18 3.66 18.13 -6.95
C PRO A 18 4.72 18.30 -5.86
N LEU A 19 5.23 19.52 -5.69
CA LEU A 19 6.24 19.85 -4.69
C LEU A 19 5.77 19.61 -3.25
N GLU A 20 4.47 19.62 -3.02
CA GLU A 20 3.84 19.29 -1.74
C GLU A 20 3.87 17.79 -1.41
N ASN A 21 4.05 16.90 -2.41
CA ASN A 21 4.11 15.45 -2.19
C ASN A 21 5.53 14.99 -1.85
N LEU A 22 6.43 14.95 -2.84
CA LEU A 22 7.81 14.43 -2.72
C LEU A 22 7.87 13.05 -2.04
N PRO A 23 7.17 12.03 -2.55
CA PRO A 23 7.23 10.70 -1.95
C PRO A 23 8.61 10.08 -2.18
N TYR A 24 9.06 9.28 -1.21
CA TYR A 24 10.37 8.63 -1.24
C TYR A 24 10.29 7.25 -1.89
N GLY A 25 11.31 6.89 -2.66
CA GLY A 25 11.45 5.57 -3.27
C GLY A 25 12.91 5.20 -3.50
N ILE A 26 13.13 3.97 -3.94
CA ILE A 26 14.45 3.46 -4.35
C ILE A 26 14.42 3.20 -5.85
N PHE A 27 15.42 3.71 -6.55
CA PHE A 27 15.53 3.57 -8.01
C PHE A 27 16.93 3.22 -8.46
N SER A 28 17.05 2.70 -9.67
CA SER A 28 18.30 2.55 -10.39
C SER A 28 18.14 2.91 -11.87
N GLU A 29 19.23 3.29 -12.51
CA GLU A 29 19.29 3.58 -13.93
C GLU A 29 19.62 2.30 -14.75
N LYS A 30 19.31 2.33 -16.05
CA LYS A 30 19.68 1.24 -16.98
C LYS A 30 21.20 1.01 -17.06
N HIS A 31 21.99 2.08 -16.93
CA HIS A 31 23.46 2.04 -17.04
C HIS A 31 24.17 1.97 -15.68
N ASN A 32 23.47 2.29 -14.57
CA ASN A 32 23.95 2.14 -13.22
C ASN A 32 22.89 1.37 -12.42
N SER A 33 23.08 0.07 -12.27
CA SER A 33 22.13 -0.83 -11.62
C SER A 33 22.17 -0.75 -10.08
N GLN A 34 22.99 0.15 -9.50
CA GLN A 34 23.04 0.32 -8.04
C GLN A 34 21.80 1.06 -7.55
N PRO A 35 20.94 0.43 -6.72
CA PRO A 35 19.78 1.09 -6.16
C PRO A 35 20.18 2.19 -5.16
N ARG A 36 19.46 3.31 -5.19
CA ARG A 36 19.63 4.45 -4.30
C ARG A 36 18.34 5.23 -4.12
N ALA A 37 18.30 6.08 -3.09
CA ALA A 37 17.11 6.82 -2.75
C ALA A 37 16.82 7.99 -3.71
N GLY A 38 15.55 8.20 -4.01
CA GLY A 38 15.04 9.33 -4.76
C GLY A 38 13.68 9.78 -4.26
N VAL A 39 13.25 10.97 -4.69
CA VAL A 39 11.89 11.46 -4.53
C VAL A 39 11.26 11.73 -5.89
N ALA A 40 9.94 11.56 -6.00
CA ALA A 40 9.22 11.90 -7.22
C ALA A 40 8.83 13.38 -7.24
N LEU A 41 8.99 14.03 -8.40
CA LEU A 41 8.54 15.40 -8.68
C LEU A 41 8.07 15.49 -10.14
N GLY A 42 6.76 15.59 -10.37
CA GLY A 42 6.19 15.54 -11.71
C GLY A 42 6.56 14.22 -12.41
N GLU A 43 7.20 14.31 -13.58
CA GLU A 43 7.68 13.15 -14.34
C GLU A 43 9.09 12.69 -13.94
N TRP A 44 9.69 13.33 -12.92
CA TRP A 44 11.08 13.13 -12.56
C TRP A 44 11.25 12.35 -11.26
N VAL A 45 12.36 11.62 -11.20
CA VAL A 45 12.99 11.14 -9.96
C VAL A 45 14.16 12.04 -9.67
N ILE A 46 14.22 12.60 -8.47
CA ILE A 46 15.33 13.44 -7.99
C ILE A 46 16.24 12.57 -7.15
N ASP A 47 17.50 12.44 -7.56
CA ASP A 47 18.51 11.61 -6.91
C ASP A 47 19.00 12.23 -5.60
N LEU A 48 18.60 11.66 -4.48
CA LEU A 48 18.99 12.11 -3.16
C LEU A 48 20.44 11.78 -2.81
N ALA A 49 20.99 10.69 -3.34
CA ALA A 49 22.38 10.31 -3.09
C ALA A 49 23.36 11.31 -3.73
N VAL A 50 23.05 11.78 -4.94
CA VAL A 50 23.85 12.83 -5.60
C VAL A 50 23.69 14.16 -4.88
N LEU A 51 22.47 14.56 -4.49
CA LEU A 51 22.24 15.77 -3.69
C LEU A 51 23.03 15.74 -2.37
N GLU A 52 22.99 14.60 -1.67
CA GLU A 52 23.74 14.40 -0.42
C GLU A 52 25.25 14.54 -0.62
N ALA A 53 25.80 13.98 -1.70
CA ALA A 53 27.21 14.09 -2.04
C ALA A 53 27.62 15.55 -2.31
N HIS A 54 26.71 16.37 -2.85
CA HIS A 54 26.92 17.81 -3.08
C HIS A 54 26.62 18.70 -1.88
N GLY A 55 26.27 18.13 -0.73
CA GLY A 55 26.11 18.84 0.52
C GLY A 55 24.68 19.19 0.93
N TYR A 56 23.69 18.83 0.12
CA TYR A 56 22.26 18.99 0.42
C TYR A 56 21.72 17.80 1.23
N CYS A 57 20.63 18.01 1.94
CA CYS A 57 19.92 16.97 2.70
C CYS A 57 20.79 16.20 3.71
N LYS A 58 21.90 16.77 4.13
CA LYS A 58 22.83 16.15 5.10
C LYS A 58 22.31 16.21 6.52
N LEU A 59 22.49 15.10 7.23
CA LEU A 59 22.27 15.08 8.67
C LEU A 59 23.44 15.73 9.43
N ALA A 60 23.15 16.19 10.64
CA ALA A 60 24.14 16.88 11.48
C ALA A 60 25.31 15.97 11.91
N ASP A 61 25.10 14.65 11.98
CA ASP A 61 26.11 13.65 12.34
C ASP A 61 26.99 13.22 11.15
N GLY A 62 26.72 13.76 9.94
CA GLY A 62 27.50 13.49 8.72
C GLY A 62 27.30 12.08 8.13
N LYS A 63 26.34 11.29 8.60
CA LYS A 63 26.02 10.02 7.99
C LYS A 63 25.43 10.21 6.60
N LEU A 64 25.84 9.37 5.66
CA LEU A 64 25.26 9.30 4.31
C LEU A 64 24.11 8.27 4.32
N LEU A 65 22.90 8.73 4.00
CA LEU A 65 21.68 7.96 4.15
C LEU A 65 21.05 7.55 2.83
N PHE A 66 21.37 8.25 1.73
CA PHE A 66 20.63 8.10 0.49
C PHE A 66 21.32 7.24 -0.57
N ASN A 67 22.61 6.97 -0.44
CA ASN A 67 23.31 5.98 -1.28
C ASN A 67 23.19 4.57 -0.68
N GLN A 68 21.95 4.16 -0.44
CA GLN A 68 21.58 2.87 0.18
C GLN A 68 20.52 2.18 -0.68
N PRO A 69 20.48 0.84 -0.68
CA PRO A 69 19.50 0.07 -1.45
C PRO A 69 18.09 0.08 -0.84
N THR A 70 17.90 0.68 0.34
CA THR A 70 16.61 0.84 1.04
C THR A 70 16.59 2.11 1.85
N LEU A 71 15.41 2.62 2.17
CA LEU A 71 15.20 3.82 2.98
C LEU A 71 15.33 3.59 4.49
N ASN A 72 15.52 2.34 4.96
CA ASN A 72 15.47 2.02 6.40
C ASN A 72 16.39 2.91 7.25
N LEU A 73 17.64 3.17 6.82
CA LEU A 73 18.55 4.06 7.55
C LEU A 73 18.07 5.50 7.62
N PHE A 74 17.47 6.02 6.53
CA PHE A 74 16.87 7.35 6.54
C PHE A 74 15.68 7.39 7.49
N ILE A 75 14.80 6.40 7.43
CA ILE A 75 13.62 6.30 8.29
C ILE A 75 14.04 6.18 9.76
N GLU A 76 15.07 5.37 10.09
CA GLU A 76 15.60 5.21 11.44
C GLU A 76 16.18 6.51 12.01
N SER A 77 16.56 7.47 11.16
CA SER A 77 17.08 8.78 11.61
C SER A 77 16.04 9.62 12.35
N GLY A 78 14.76 9.31 12.23
CA GLY A 78 13.67 9.87 13.01
C GLY A 78 12.98 11.09 12.41
N GLN A 79 11.81 11.40 12.96
CA GLN A 79 10.86 12.38 12.42
C GLN A 79 11.46 13.78 12.21
N ALA A 80 12.27 14.26 13.15
CA ALA A 80 12.92 15.58 13.02
C ALA A 80 13.81 15.67 11.76
N ASN A 81 14.48 14.56 11.40
CA ASN A 81 15.29 14.47 10.19
C ASN A 81 14.42 14.32 8.92
N TRP A 82 13.32 13.59 9.00
CA TRP A 82 12.37 13.49 7.86
C TRP A 82 11.84 14.87 7.47
N SER A 83 11.32 15.62 8.48
CA SER A 83 10.81 16.99 8.29
C SER A 83 11.88 17.95 7.78
N LYS A 84 13.12 17.86 8.32
CA LYS A 84 14.25 18.68 7.87
C LYS A 84 14.57 18.43 6.40
N VAL A 85 14.76 17.16 6.01
CA VAL A 85 15.10 16.80 4.63
C VAL A 85 13.99 17.22 3.67
N ARG A 86 12.71 16.97 4.04
CA ARG A 86 11.57 17.39 3.26
C ARG A 86 11.53 18.90 3.04
N ALA A 87 11.70 19.70 4.10
CA ALA A 87 11.71 21.15 4.01
C ALA A 87 12.87 21.67 3.15
N GLU A 88 14.06 21.07 3.26
CA GLU A 88 15.23 21.42 2.45
C GLU A 88 14.99 21.10 0.97
N LEU A 89 14.39 19.92 0.65
CA LEU A 89 14.02 19.57 -0.72
C LEU A 89 12.99 20.53 -1.30
N GLN A 90 11.96 20.88 -0.54
CA GLN A 90 10.95 21.85 -0.98
C GLN A 90 11.59 23.24 -1.26
N ALA A 91 12.50 23.68 -0.41
CA ALA A 91 13.22 24.93 -0.62
C ALA A 91 14.14 24.85 -1.86
N LEU A 92 14.91 23.76 -2.01
CA LEU A 92 15.86 23.57 -3.11
C LEU A 92 15.16 23.47 -4.49
N LEU A 93 13.97 22.85 -4.53
CA LEU A 93 13.17 22.64 -5.75
C LEU A 93 12.19 23.79 -6.02
N SER A 94 12.15 24.81 -5.15
CA SER A 94 11.30 26.00 -5.31
C SER A 94 11.70 26.86 -6.51
N ALA A 95 10.71 27.46 -7.18
CA ALA A 95 10.92 28.40 -8.27
C ALA A 95 11.74 29.64 -7.85
N ASP A 96 11.70 30.00 -6.56
CA ASP A 96 12.38 31.16 -6.01
C ASP A 96 13.84 30.89 -5.59
N ASN A 97 14.28 29.60 -5.59
CA ASN A 97 15.63 29.21 -5.20
C ASN A 97 16.54 29.00 -6.42
N PRO A 98 17.62 29.77 -6.59
CA PRO A 98 18.52 29.65 -7.74
C PRO A 98 19.57 28.53 -7.62
N GLU A 99 19.81 27.98 -6.41
CA GLU A 99 20.92 27.06 -6.15
C GLU A 99 20.94 25.85 -7.07
N LEU A 100 19.82 25.13 -7.19
CA LEU A 100 19.67 24.00 -8.11
C LEU A 100 19.05 24.46 -9.43
N ARG A 101 18.11 25.41 -9.39
CA ARG A 101 17.43 25.93 -10.59
C ARG A 101 18.44 26.41 -11.66
N ASP A 102 19.44 27.15 -11.26
CA ASP A 102 20.41 27.78 -12.18
C ASP A 102 21.71 26.96 -12.33
N ASN A 103 21.81 25.79 -11.65
CA ASN A 103 22.98 24.91 -11.72
C ASN A 103 22.70 23.72 -12.69
N GLN A 104 22.85 23.99 -14.00
CA GLN A 104 22.58 22.98 -15.03
C GLN A 104 23.43 21.71 -14.85
N ALA A 105 24.72 21.86 -14.49
CA ALA A 105 25.61 20.71 -14.32
C ALA A 105 25.20 19.77 -13.20
N LEU A 106 24.61 20.29 -12.13
CA LEU A 106 24.07 19.46 -11.04
C LEU A 106 22.70 18.89 -11.43
N ARG A 107 21.87 19.69 -12.12
CA ARG A 107 20.57 19.21 -12.61
C ARG A 107 20.70 17.98 -13.51
N ASP A 108 21.67 17.99 -14.42
CA ASP A 108 21.95 16.87 -15.34
C ASP A 108 22.35 15.59 -14.59
N GLN A 109 22.79 15.68 -13.34
CA GLN A 109 23.18 14.54 -12.50
C GLN A 109 22.06 14.04 -11.59
N VAL A 110 21.10 14.91 -11.22
CA VAL A 110 20.08 14.58 -10.21
C VAL A 110 18.69 14.30 -10.79
N PHE A 111 18.40 14.70 -12.04
CA PHE A 111 17.08 14.54 -12.65
C PHE A 111 17.04 13.36 -13.61
N PHE A 112 16.24 12.36 -13.28
CA PHE A 112 15.97 11.20 -14.13
C PHE A 112 14.48 11.12 -14.44
N LYS A 113 14.11 10.81 -15.69
CA LYS A 113 12.69 10.55 -15.98
C LYS A 113 12.24 9.26 -15.32
N GLN A 114 11.04 9.27 -14.73
CA GLN A 114 10.46 8.07 -14.13
C GLN A 114 10.38 6.90 -15.12
N SER A 115 10.13 7.18 -16.42
CA SER A 115 10.11 6.16 -17.50
C SER A 115 11.45 5.49 -17.78
N ASP A 116 12.57 6.12 -17.39
CA ASP A 116 13.92 5.69 -17.73
C ASP A 116 14.64 4.97 -16.59
N VAL A 117 14.01 4.89 -15.43
CA VAL A 117 14.53 4.23 -14.24
C VAL A 117 13.77 2.94 -13.93
N LYS A 118 14.39 2.08 -13.13
CA LYS A 118 13.75 0.92 -12.51
C LYS A 118 13.52 1.22 -11.05
N MET A 119 12.28 1.09 -10.60
CA MET A 119 11.95 1.18 -9.18
C MET A 119 12.20 -0.15 -8.46
N HIS A 120 12.55 -0.05 -7.19
CA HIS A 120 12.84 -1.19 -6.30
C HIS A 120 11.97 -1.11 -5.04
N MET A 121 12.03 -2.16 -4.21
CA MET A 121 11.42 -2.13 -2.88
C MET A 121 11.96 -0.92 -2.11
N PRO A 122 11.09 -0.03 -1.61
CA PRO A 122 11.54 1.19 -0.95
C PRO A 122 12.16 0.91 0.43
N VAL A 123 11.76 -0.17 1.08
CA VAL A 123 12.25 -0.59 2.40
C VAL A 123 12.54 -2.08 2.43
N HIS A 124 13.44 -2.47 3.32
CA HIS A 124 13.54 -3.86 3.76
C HIS A 124 12.44 -4.10 4.80
N ILE A 125 11.54 -5.03 4.51
CA ILE A 125 10.41 -5.39 5.37
C ILE A 125 10.83 -6.60 6.21
N SER A 126 10.94 -6.41 7.53
CA SER A 126 11.27 -7.49 8.47
C SER A 126 10.02 -8.21 8.98
N GLY A 127 8.95 -7.47 9.21
CA GLY A 127 7.64 -7.95 9.64
C GLY A 127 6.53 -7.44 8.73
N TYR A 128 5.54 -8.28 8.50
CA TYR A 128 4.32 -7.91 7.81
C TYR A 128 3.11 -8.45 8.56
N THR A 129 2.20 -7.55 8.89
CA THR A 129 0.91 -7.88 9.51
C THR A 129 -0.17 -7.27 8.65
N ASP A 130 -1.19 -8.06 8.33
CA ASP A 130 -2.35 -7.59 7.64
C ASP A 130 -3.57 -7.58 8.57
N PHE A 131 -4.34 -6.48 8.50
CA PHE A 131 -5.53 -6.28 9.29
C PHE A 131 -6.81 -6.55 8.48
N TYR A 132 -7.93 -6.40 9.11
CA TYR A 132 -9.26 -6.63 8.53
C TYR A 132 -10.20 -5.50 8.93
N SER A 133 -9.78 -4.25 8.62
CA SER A 133 -10.31 -3.04 9.28
C SER A 133 -11.47 -2.37 8.57
N SER A 134 -11.94 -2.87 7.40
CA SER A 134 -13.13 -2.38 6.72
C SER A 134 -14.38 -3.09 7.21
N LYS A 135 -15.35 -2.32 7.74
CA LYS A 135 -16.64 -2.85 8.19
C LYS A 135 -17.46 -3.40 7.04
N GLU A 136 -17.43 -2.70 5.91
CA GLU A 136 -18.14 -3.08 4.69
C GLU A 136 -17.61 -4.41 4.15
N HIS A 137 -16.29 -4.52 3.97
CA HIS A 137 -15.66 -5.78 3.53
C HIS A 137 -15.99 -6.94 4.48
N ALA A 138 -15.77 -6.75 5.78
CA ALA A 138 -16.00 -7.78 6.79
C ALA A 138 -17.48 -8.23 6.82
N THR A 139 -18.41 -7.29 6.62
CA THR A 139 -19.84 -7.56 6.55
C THR A 139 -20.20 -8.33 5.28
N ASN A 140 -19.71 -7.88 4.11
CA ASN A 140 -19.97 -8.50 2.82
C ASN A 140 -19.50 -9.96 2.80
N VAL A 141 -18.23 -10.20 3.18
CA VAL A 141 -17.65 -11.53 3.28
C VAL A 141 -18.41 -12.38 4.31
N GLY A 142 -18.76 -11.77 5.45
CA GLY A 142 -19.57 -12.44 6.47
C GLY A 142 -20.92 -12.91 5.94
N CYS A 143 -21.64 -12.09 5.18
CA CYS A 143 -22.91 -12.42 4.56
C CYS A 143 -22.81 -13.55 3.53
N MET A 144 -21.66 -13.71 2.86
CA MET A 144 -21.46 -14.81 1.88
C MET A 144 -21.27 -16.17 2.54
N PHE A 145 -20.71 -16.20 3.76
CA PHE A 145 -20.30 -17.45 4.41
C PHE A 145 -21.02 -17.75 5.72
N ARG A 146 -21.82 -16.83 6.24
CA ARG A 146 -22.56 -16.93 7.52
C ARG A 146 -23.98 -16.38 7.38
N ASP A 147 -24.78 -16.54 8.43
CA ASP A 147 -26.06 -15.84 8.54
C ASP A 147 -25.83 -14.32 8.50
N PRO A 148 -26.48 -13.56 7.61
CA PRO A 148 -26.34 -12.11 7.54
C PRO A 148 -26.56 -11.36 8.85
N LYS A 149 -27.38 -11.91 9.77
CA LYS A 149 -27.58 -11.35 11.11
C LYS A 149 -26.34 -11.45 12.00
N ASN A 150 -25.42 -12.35 11.65
CA ASN A 150 -24.16 -12.62 12.36
C ASN A 150 -22.96 -12.50 11.39
N ALA A 151 -23.04 -11.55 10.45
CA ALA A 151 -22.00 -11.36 9.45
C ALA A 151 -20.64 -11.02 10.07
N LEU A 152 -20.61 -10.12 11.06
CA LEU A 152 -19.41 -9.79 11.82
C LEU A 152 -19.25 -10.76 13.00
N LEU A 153 -18.04 -11.27 13.19
CA LEU A 153 -17.70 -12.03 14.41
C LEU A 153 -17.65 -11.08 15.62
N PRO A 154 -17.99 -11.56 16.83
CA PRO A 154 -18.07 -10.70 18.02
C PRO A 154 -16.81 -9.88 18.31
N ASN A 155 -15.62 -10.44 18.05
CA ASN A 155 -14.35 -9.76 18.28
C ASN A 155 -14.04 -8.66 17.25
N TRP A 156 -14.68 -8.67 16.08
CA TRP A 156 -14.38 -7.73 15.00
C TRP A 156 -14.66 -6.27 15.40
N SER A 157 -15.76 -6.03 16.12
CA SER A 157 -16.14 -4.69 16.60
C SER A 157 -15.43 -4.26 17.89
N GLU A 158 -14.66 -5.15 18.51
CA GLU A 158 -13.97 -4.89 19.78
C GLU A 158 -12.48 -4.59 19.61
N LEU A 159 -11.86 -5.10 18.53
CA LEU A 159 -10.44 -4.96 18.26
C LEU A 159 -10.12 -5.06 16.76
N PRO A 160 -9.02 -4.42 16.28
CA PRO A 160 -8.54 -4.61 14.91
C PRO A 160 -8.00 -6.04 14.76
N VAL A 161 -8.80 -6.90 14.10
CA VAL A 161 -8.40 -8.28 13.78
C VAL A 161 -7.30 -8.24 12.71
N GLY A 162 -6.28 -9.07 12.87
CA GLY A 162 -5.19 -9.18 11.90
C GLY A 162 -4.54 -10.56 11.90
N TYR A 163 -3.69 -10.81 10.93
CA TYR A 163 -2.86 -12.01 10.84
C TYR A 163 -1.42 -11.66 10.48
N ASN A 164 -0.47 -12.54 10.81
CA ASN A 164 0.92 -12.37 10.42
C ASN A 164 1.09 -12.78 8.96
N GLY A 165 1.39 -11.83 8.10
CA GLY A 165 1.70 -12.05 6.70
C GLY A 165 3.13 -12.54 6.47
N ARG A 166 3.48 -12.76 5.21
CA ARG A 166 4.81 -13.23 4.81
C ARG A 166 5.64 -12.09 4.22
N ALA A 167 6.53 -11.52 5.02
CA ALA A 167 7.36 -10.38 4.61
C ALA A 167 8.23 -10.67 3.37
N SER A 168 8.74 -11.91 3.22
CA SER A 168 9.64 -12.29 2.13
C SER A 168 8.98 -12.36 0.75
N SER A 169 7.64 -12.38 0.67
CA SER A 169 6.87 -12.36 -0.58
C SER A 169 6.17 -11.02 -0.85
N VAL A 170 6.51 -9.98 -0.09
CA VAL A 170 6.14 -8.61 -0.45
C VAL A 170 7.07 -8.12 -1.55
N ILE A 171 6.51 -7.69 -2.67
CA ILE A 171 7.20 -7.32 -3.90
C ILE A 171 6.78 -5.93 -4.37
N VAL A 172 7.63 -5.31 -5.20
CA VAL A 172 7.33 -3.98 -5.76
C VAL A 172 6.40 -4.10 -6.95
N SER A 173 5.55 -3.09 -7.16
CA SER A 173 4.70 -2.87 -8.33
C SER A 173 5.43 -3.15 -9.65
N GLY A 174 4.72 -3.71 -10.62
CA GLY A 174 5.25 -4.10 -11.93
C GLY A 174 5.94 -5.48 -11.94
N THR A 175 5.92 -6.19 -10.82
CA THR A 175 6.37 -7.58 -10.75
C THR A 175 5.21 -8.52 -11.08
N ASP A 176 5.43 -9.44 -12.01
CA ASP A 176 4.44 -10.44 -12.42
C ASP A 176 4.13 -11.42 -11.28
N ILE A 177 2.88 -11.89 -11.22
CA ILE A 177 2.37 -12.80 -10.20
C ILE A 177 2.15 -14.18 -10.80
N VAL A 178 2.91 -15.15 -10.37
CA VAL A 178 2.66 -16.55 -10.76
C VAL A 178 1.42 -17.08 -10.01
N ARG A 179 0.42 -17.57 -10.75
CA ARG A 179 -0.78 -18.18 -10.14
C ARG A 179 -0.37 -19.29 -9.16
N PRO A 180 -0.78 -19.23 -7.89
CA PRO A 180 -0.40 -20.27 -6.93
C PRO A 180 -1.13 -21.60 -7.20
N SER A 181 -0.52 -22.68 -6.78
CA SER A 181 -1.11 -24.01 -6.74
C SER A 181 -1.13 -24.55 -5.31
N GLY A 182 -2.14 -25.34 -5.00
CA GLY A 182 -2.26 -25.93 -3.66
C GLY A 182 -3.42 -26.89 -3.56
N GLN A 183 -3.77 -27.28 -2.34
CA GLN A 183 -4.96 -28.10 -2.10
C GLN A 183 -6.22 -27.24 -2.14
N ILE A 184 -7.19 -27.69 -2.90
CA ILE A 184 -8.54 -27.14 -2.94
C ILE A 184 -9.57 -28.21 -2.66
N LYS A 185 -10.66 -27.85 -1.98
CA LYS A 185 -11.77 -28.75 -1.70
C LYS A 185 -12.94 -28.44 -2.63
N LEU A 186 -13.16 -29.30 -3.61
CA LEU A 186 -14.31 -29.15 -4.52
C LEU A 186 -15.60 -29.55 -3.81
N PRO A 187 -16.76 -28.95 -4.15
CA PRO A 187 -18.05 -29.23 -3.48
C PRO A 187 -18.42 -30.72 -3.44
N ASP A 188 -18.23 -31.42 -4.56
CA ASP A 188 -18.65 -32.80 -4.75
C ASP A 188 -17.52 -33.83 -4.54
N SER A 189 -16.39 -33.42 -3.99
CA SER A 189 -15.25 -34.31 -3.79
C SER A 189 -15.12 -34.71 -2.32
N GLU A 190 -14.85 -35.98 -2.04
CA GLU A 190 -14.61 -36.45 -0.68
C GLU A 190 -13.29 -35.96 -0.10
N ARG A 191 -12.29 -35.84 -0.94
CA ARG A 191 -10.91 -35.40 -0.57
C ARG A 191 -10.53 -34.15 -1.32
N PRO A 192 -9.59 -33.33 -0.78
CA PRO A 192 -9.02 -32.22 -1.54
C PRO A 192 -8.25 -32.75 -2.75
N VAL A 193 -8.12 -31.90 -3.77
CA VAL A 193 -7.28 -32.13 -4.94
C VAL A 193 -6.16 -31.08 -4.98
N PHE A 194 -4.98 -31.42 -5.49
CA PHE A 194 -3.95 -30.47 -5.80
C PHE A 194 -4.25 -29.82 -7.15
N SER A 195 -4.33 -28.49 -7.21
CA SER A 195 -4.68 -27.77 -8.42
C SER A 195 -4.11 -26.36 -8.41
N ALA A 196 -3.93 -25.75 -9.58
CA ALA A 196 -3.82 -24.31 -9.69
C ALA A 196 -5.06 -23.63 -9.10
N CYS A 197 -4.85 -22.49 -8.44
CA CYS A 197 -5.93 -21.67 -7.89
C CYS A 197 -6.92 -21.28 -8.98
N ARG A 198 -8.20 -21.56 -8.77
CA ARG A 198 -9.31 -21.24 -9.68
C ARG A 198 -10.02 -19.93 -9.31
N LYS A 199 -9.77 -19.42 -8.12
CA LYS A 199 -10.39 -18.22 -7.57
C LYS A 199 -9.31 -17.22 -7.11
N LEU A 200 -8.45 -16.82 -8.05
CA LEU A 200 -7.43 -15.80 -7.77
C LEU A 200 -8.08 -14.42 -7.73
N ASP A 201 -7.78 -13.66 -6.69
CA ASP A 201 -8.39 -12.37 -6.38
C ASP A 201 -7.33 -11.35 -6.01
N PHE A 202 -7.68 -10.08 -6.08
CA PHE A 202 -6.96 -8.97 -5.49
C PHE A 202 -7.65 -8.51 -4.21
N GLU A 203 -6.94 -7.84 -3.34
CA GLU A 203 -7.47 -7.02 -2.26
C GLU A 203 -6.88 -5.62 -2.34
N LEU A 204 -7.75 -4.62 -2.61
CA LEU A 204 -7.37 -3.21 -2.63
C LEU A 204 -7.15 -2.73 -1.22
N GLU A 205 -5.91 -2.35 -0.93
CA GLU A 205 -5.48 -1.90 0.38
C GLU A 205 -4.55 -0.70 0.32
N THR A 206 -4.28 -0.14 1.48
CA THR A 206 -3.09 0.66 1.76
C THR A 206 -2.28 -0.02 2.84
N GLY A 207 -0.97 0.22 2.83
CA GLY A 207 -0.12 -0.19 3.93
C GLY A 207 0.57 1.03 4.54
N PHE A 208 0.82 1.02 5.84
CA PHE A 208 1.73 1.99 6.43
C PHE A 208 3.08 1.36 6.80
N ILE A 209 4.12 2.16 6.65
CA ILE A 209 5.49 1.77 6.96
C ILE A 209 5.85 2.26 8.35
N VAL A 210 6.29 1.33 9.20
CA VAL A 210 6.75 1.67 10.56
C VAL A 210 8.01 2.54 10.48
N GLY A 211 7.94 3.70 11.11
CA GLY A 211 8.98 4.72 11.11
C GLY A 211 9.86 4.74 12.34
N LYS A 212 9.40 4.15 13.44
CA LYS A 212 10.12 4.12 14.70
C LYS A 212 9.96 2.77 15.36
N SER A 213 11.08 2.12 15.68
CA SER A 213 11.09 0.84 16.38
C SER A 213 10.55 0.96 17.79
N SER A 214 9.98 -0.12 18.32
CA SER A 214 9.59 -0.25 19.72
C SER A 214 10.40 -1.37 20.42
N GLN A 215 10.31 -1.43 21.74
CA GLN A 215 11.03 -2.44 22.53
C GLN A 215 10.13 -3.64 22.81
N LEU A 216 10.71 -4.85 22.75
CA LEU A 216 10.00 -6.06 23.14
C LEU A 216 9.51 -5.97 24.59
N GLY A 217 8.25 -6.34 24.80
CA GLY A 217 7.57 -6.25 26.09
C GLY A 217 7.03 -4.85 26.45
N GLN A 218 7.21 -3.84 25.58
CA GLN A 218 6.75 -2.48 25.79
C GLN A 218 5.66 -2.11 24.75
N PRO A 219 4.38 -2.09 25.13
CA PRO A 219 3.31 -1.63 24.23
C PRO A 219 3.50 -0.16 23.81
N VAL A 220 3.06 0.17 22.62
CA VAL A 220 2.96 1.56 22.16
C VAL A 220 1.57 2.09 22.52
N PRO A 221 1.45 3.07 23.42
CA PRO A 221 0.17 3.70 23.74
C PRO A 221 -0.44 4.40 22.53
N ILE A 222 -1.79 4.47 22.50
CA ILE A 222 -2.53 5.04 21.36
C ILE A 222 -2.14 6.50 21.05
N GLU A 223 -1.86 7.29 22.10
CA GLU A 223 -1.42 8.68 21.97
C GLU A 223 -0.05 8.85 21.30
N ASN A 224 0.77 7.80 21.27
CA ASN A 224 2.10 7.80 20.66
C ASN A 224 2.15 7.02 19.33
N ALA A 225 1.06 6.38 18.91
CA ALA A 225 1.07 5.47 17.76
C ALA A 225 1.44 6.18 16.46
N TRP A 226 0.95 7.40 16.25
CA TRP A 226 1.25 8.20 15.05
C TRP A 226 2.75 8.53 14.90
N ASP A 227 3.50 8.65 16.01
CA ASP A 227 4.95 8.89 16.00
C ASP A 227 5.75 7.70 15.45
N HIS A 228 5.11 6.54 15.37
CA HIS A 228 5.71 5.30 14.84
C HIS A 228 5.43 5.07 13.36
N ILE A 229 4.73 5.97 12.68
CA ILE A 229 4.36 5.80 11.28
C ILE A 229 5.14 6.80 10.41
N PHE A 230 5.88 6.29 9.42
CA PHE A 230 6.64 7.12 8.48
C PHE A 230 5.76 7.64 7.34
N GLY A 231 4.98 6.77 6.73
CA GLY A 231 4.15 7.08 5.58
C GLY A 231 3.36 5.89 5.09
N MET A 232 2.66 6.07 3.98
CA MET A 232 1.76 5.09 3.41
C MET A 232 2.16 4.70 1.98
N VAL A 233 1.80 3.50 1.58
CA VAL A 233 1.91 2.93 0.24
C VAL A 233 0.56 2.38 -0.20
N LEU A 234 0.32 2.26 -1.51
CA LEU A 234 -0.73 1.38 -2.02
C LEU A 234 -0.30 -0.07 -1.82
N PHE A 235 -1.26 -0.94 -1.58
CA PHE A 235 -1.00 -2.32 -1.27
C PHE A 235 -2.05 -3.24 -1.92
N ASN A 236 -1.61 -4.34 -2.51
CA ASN A 236 -2.46 -5.42 -3.00
C ASN A 236 -2.09 -6.71 -2.29
N ASP A 237 -2.99 -7.24 -1.47
CA ASP A 237 -2.85 -8.55 -0.84
C ASP A 237 -3.50 -9.62 -1.73
N TRP A 238 -2.71 -10.18 -2.66
CA TRP A 238 -3.18 -11.20 -3.58
C TRP A 238 -3.74 -12.41 -2.84
N SER A 239 -4.90 -12.90 -3.28
CA SER A 239 -5.70 -13.87 -2.53
C SER A 239 -6.11 -15.06 -3.38
N ALA A 240 -5.69 -16.27 -2.99
CA ALA A 240 -6.13 -17.52 -3.58
C ALA A 240 -7.34 -18.05 -2.80
N ARG A 241 -8.57 -17.63 -3.16
CA ARG A 241 -9.78 -17.82 -2.34
C ARG A 241 -10.17 -19.28 -2.11
N ASP A 242 -9.95 -20.14 -3.09
CA ASP A 242 -10.25 -21.56 -2.96
C ASP A 242 -9.25 -22.32 -2.09
N LEU A 243 -7.95 -21.93 -2.14
CA LEU A 243 -6.95 -22.39 -1.18
C LEU A 243 -7.28 -21.88 0.22
N GLN A 244 -7.62 -20.58 0.34
CA GLN A 244 -7.98 -19.96 1.61
C GLN A 244 -9.15 -20.67 2.27
N GLN A 245 -10.21 -20.97 1.52
CA GLN A 245 -11.38 -21.64 2.04
C GLN A 245 -11.07 -23.02 2.63
N TRP A 246 -10.08 -23.72 2.08
CA TRP A 246 -9.69 -25.04 2.55
C TRP A 246 -8.79 -25.04 3.77
N GLU A 247 -7.80 -24.11 3.83
CA GLU A 247 -6.72 -24.20 4.83
C GLU A 247 -6.77 -23.15 5.96
N TYR A 248 -7.70 -22.16 5.91
CA TYR A 248 -7.67 -21.06 6.90
C TYR A 248 -8.04 -21.48 8.33
N VAL A 249 -8.73 -22.60 8.50
CA VAL A 249 -9.08 -23.15 9.81
C VAL A 249 -8.08 -24.27 10.15
N PRO A 250 -7.48 -24.31 11.36
CA PRO A 250 -7.79 -23.53 12.57
C PRO A 250 -6.92 -22.28 12.83
N LEU A 251 -5.86 -22.01 12.03
CA LEU A 251 -4.84 -21.02 12.39
C LEU A 251 -4.90 -19.71 11.59
N GLY A 252 -5.85 -19.56 10.68
CA GLY A 252 -5.96 -18.43 9.78
C GLY A 252 -5.34 -18.68 8.40
N PRO A 253 -5.30 -17.67 7.49
CA PRO A 253 -4.80 -17.85 6.13
C PRO A 253 -3.30 -18.18 6.13
N PHE A 254 -2.89 -19.01 5.16
CA PHE A 254 -1.49 -19.40 4.99
C PHE A 254 -1.07 -19.35 3.52
N ASN A 255 -0.98 -20.51 2.80
CA ASN A 255 -0.52 -20.50 1.39
C ASN A 255 -1.38 -19.63 0.46
N ALA A 256 -2.63 -19.45 0.82
CA ALA A 256 -3.56 -18.58 0.09
C ALA A 256 -3.17 -17.09 0.09
N LYS A 257 -2.28 -16.66 0.99
CA LYS A 257 -1.86 -15.28 1.20
C LYS A 257 -0.34 -15.08 1.14
N THR A 258 0.45 -16.16 1.19
CA THR A 258 1.91 -16.07 1.28
C THR A 258 2.64 -16.12 -0.06
N PHE A 259 1.91 -16.27 -1.20
CA PHE A 259 2.54 -16.39 -2.51
C PHE A 259 2.96 -15.04 -3.10
N ALA A 260 2.25 -13.95 -2.81
CA ALA A 260 2.61 -12.59 -3.20
C ALA A 260 1.78 -11.54 -2.45
N SER A 261 2.39 -10.39 -2.17
CA SER A 261 1.73 -9.12 -1.84
C SER A 261 2.50 -8.00 -2.54
N SER A 262 1.82 -7.02 -3.15
CA SER A 262 2.47 -5.98 -3.95
C SER A 262 2.30 -4.60 -3.34
N ILE A 263 3.37 -3.77 -3.31
CA ILE A 263 3.32 -2.39 -2.85
C ILE A 263 3.71 -1.40 -3.94
N SER A 264 3.18 -0.17 -3.85
CA SER A 264 3.67 0.93 -4.69
C SER A 264 5.13 1.27 -4.35
N PRO A 265 5.93 1.72 -5.34
CA PRO A 265 7.35 2.00 -5.11
C PRO A 265 7.60 3.30 -4.34
N TRP A 266 6.58 4.12 -4.16
CA TRP A 266 6.64 5.43 -3.56
C TRP A 266 5.97 5.44 -2.18
N ILE A 267 6.70 5.87 -1.15
CA ILE A 267 6.13 6.07 0.20
C ILE A 267 5.73 7.54 0.32
N VAL A 268 4.44 7.79 0.47
CA VAL A 268 3.88 9.13 0.73
C VAL A 268 3.93 9.37 2.24
N THR A 269 4.63 10.41 2.68
CA THR A 269 4.81 10.70 4.10
C THR A 269 3.54 11.23 4.75
N LEU A 270 3.38 11.03 6.06
CA LEU A 270 2.23 11.59 6.80
C LEU A 270 2.19 13.12 6.73
N GLU A 271 3.35 13.80 6.63
CA GLU A 271 3.39 15.26 6.44
C GLU A 271 2.78 15.69 5.10
N ALA A 272 2.98 14.92 4.02
CA ALA A 272 2.34 15.19 2.74
C ALA A 272 0.82 14.96 2.79
N LEU A 273 0.38 14.03 3.62
CA LEU A 273 -1.04 13.68 3.80
C LEU A 273 -1.78 14.61 4.76
N GLU A 274 -1.08 15.43 5.55
CA GLU A 274 -1.68 16.28 6.60
C GLU A 274 -2.88 17.13 6.12
N PRO A 275 -2.86 17.76 4.92
CA PRO A 275 -3.99 18.55 4.44
C PRO A 275 -5.27 17.73 4.19
N PHE A 276 -5.15 16.41 4.06
CA PHE A 276 -6.22 15.48 3.67
C PHE A 276 -6.75 14.66 4.85
N LYS A 277 -6.35 15.00 6.07
CA LYS A 277 -6.91 14.38 7.28
C LYS A 277 -8.42 14.58 7.35
N THR A 278 -9.11 13.53 7.78
CA THR A 278 -10.56 13.50 7.97
C THR A 278 -10.93 12.60 9.14
N SER A 279 -12.21 12.61 9.51
CA SER A 279 -12.72 11.70 10.53
C SER A 279 -12.87 10.27 10.01
N SER A 280 -12.60 9.27 10.85
CA SER A 280 -13.05 7.90 10.62
C SER A 280 -14.54 7.73 10.89
N PRO A 281 -15.16 6.61 10.46
CA PRO A 281 -16.52 6.25 10.88
C PRO A 281 -16.67 6.17 12.41
N GLU A 282 -17.90 6.43 12.88
CA GLU A 282 -18.23 6.24 14.29
C GLU A 282 -18.11 4.77 14.67
N GLN A 283 -17.46 4.52 15.83
CA GLN A 283 -17.23 3.16 16.33
C GLN A 283 -18.28 2.78 17.38
N GLU A 284 -19.03 1.72 17.05
CA GLU A 284 -20.04 1.13 17.93
C GLU A 284 -19.84 -0.39 17.98
N PRO A 285 -19.59 -1.00 19.15
CA PRO A 285 -19.48 -0.37 20.48
C PRO A 285 -18.25 0.55 20.60
N LYS A 286 -18.28 1.45 21.58
CA LYS A 286 -17.13 2.31 21.86
C LYS A 286 -15.92 1.46 22.28
N PRO A 287 -14.75 1.60 21.61
CA PRO A 287 -13.58 0.79 21.91
C PRO A 287 -13.12 0.85 23.38
N LEU A 288 -12.46 -0.21 23.82
CA LEU A 288 -11.81 -0.24 25.13
C LEU A 288 -10.77 0.89 25.27
N ALA A 289 -10.48 1.28 26.51
CA ALA A 289 -9.69 2.48 26.82
C ALA A 289 -8.36 2.56 26.07
N TYR A 290 -7.66 1.44 25.88
CA TYR A 290 -6.36 1.40 25.19
C TYR A 290 -6.43 1.66 23.69
N LEU A 291 -7.62 1.57 23.07
CA LEU A 291 -7.86 1.85 21.64
C LEU A 291 -8.64 3.14 21.40
N ARG A 292 -8.97 3.91 22.47
CA ARG A 292 -9.71 5.15 22.29
C ARG A 292 -8.86 6.23 21.72
N GLU A 293 -9.31 6.76 20.62
CA GLU A 293 -8.68 7.85 19.86
C GLU A 293 -9.71 8.95 19.60
N ASP A 294 -9.25 10.17 19.33
CA ASP A 294 -10.10 11.22 18.80
C ASP A 294 -10.35 10.98 17.31
N ASN A 295 -11.58 10.64 16.97
CA ASN A 295 -11.98 10.29 15.60
C ASN A 295 -12.09 11.50 14.66
N SER A 296 -11.88 12.72 15.12
CA SER A 296 -12.09 13.94 14.32
C SER A 296 -11.07 14.10 13.16
N SER A 297 -9.89 13.48 13.28
CA SER A 297 -8.79 13.63 12.33
C SER A 297 -7.84 12.43 12.29
N ASN A 298 -8.38 11.24 12.46
CA ASN A 298 -7.61 9.99 12.56
C ASN A 298 -7.64 9.11 11.29
N SER A 299 -8.16 9.67 10.19
CA SER A 299 -8.21 9.05 8.87
C SER A 299 -7.77 10.03 7.79
N TYR A 300 -7.72 9.58 6.55
CA TYR A 300 -7.34 10.36 5.38
C TYR A 300 -8.37 10.21 4.26
N ASP A 301 -8.65 11.29 3.54
CA ASP A 301 -9.49 11.28 2.33
C ASP A 301 -8.61 10.87 1.14
N ILE A 302 -8.42 9.55 0.96
CA ILE A 302 -7.65 8.97 -0.13
C ILE A 302 -8.64 8.28 -1.09
N HIS A 303 -8.76 8.82 -2.30
CA HIS A 303 -9.49 8.18 -3.38
C HIS A 303 -8.69 7.01 -3.93
N LEU A 304 -9.34 5.87 -4.06
CA LEU A 304 -8.71 4.62 -4.49
C LEU A 304 -9.50 4.02 -5.65
N SER A 305 -8.81 3.44 -6.61
CA SER A 305 -9.43 2.70 -7.71
C SER A 305 -8.67 1.44 -8.06
N VAL A 306 -9.39 0.48 -8.64
CA VAL A 306 -8.82 -0.72 -9.24
C VAL A 306 -9.27 -0.80 -10.68
N GLU A 307 -8.32 -1.09 -11.55
CA GLU A 307 -8.54 -1.37 -12.95
C GLU A 307 -8.12 -2.82 -13.26
N ILE A 308 -8.83 -3.45 -14.18
CA ILE A 308 -8.44 -4.74 -14.77
C ILE A 308 -8.19 -4.55 -16.26
N GLN A 309 -7.04 -5.03 -16.73
CA GLN A 309 -6.67 -5.03 -18.15
C GLN A 309 -6.52 -6.47 -18.62
N PRO A 310 -7.39 -6.98 -19.51
CA PRO A 310 -7.25 -8.30 -20.12
C PRO A 310 -5.98 -8.40 -20.97
N GLU A 311 -5.42 -9.60 -21.15
CA GLU A 311 -4.15 -9.83 -21.83
C GLU A 311 -4.08 -9.28 -23.25
N ASN A 312 -5.18 -9.34 -24.00
CA ASN A 312 -5.25 -8.95 -25.40
C ASN A 312 -5.96 -7.60 -25.62
N ASP A 313 -6.06 -6.79 -24.58
CA ASP A 313 -6.69 -5.47 -24.64
C ASP A 313 -5.69 -4.39 -24.20
N ASP A 314 -5.57 -3.32 -24.99
CA ASP A 314 -4.74 -2.16 -24.64
C ASP A 314 -5.45 -1.22 -23.62
N LYS A 315 -6.70 -1.53 -23.28
CA LYS A 315 -7.52 -0.74 -22.35
C LYS A 315 -7.77 -1.50 -21.08
N SER A 316 -7.78 -0.77 -19.98
CA SER A 316 -8.24 -1.23 -18.68
C SER A 316 -9.67 -0.77 -18.39
N ASP A 317 -10.43 -1.57 -17.66
CA ASP A 317 -11.73 -1.22 -17.11
C ASP A 317 -11.59 -0.89 -15.63
N VAL A 318 -12.13 0.25 -15.21
CA VAL A 318 -12.26 0.58 -13.77
C VAL A 318 -13.36 -0.30 -13.18
N ILE A 319 -13.00 -1.14 -12.22
CA ILE A 319 -13.90 -2.12 -11.60
C ILE A 319 -14.22 -1.82 -10.14
N CYS A 320 -13.48 -0.91 -9.52
CA CYS A 320 -13.72 -0.42 -8.16
C CYS A 320 -13.31 1.05 -8.05
N THR A 321 -14.12 1.83 -7.32
CA THR A 321 -13.78 3.17 -6.88
C THR A 321 -14.22 3.33 -5.43
N THR A 322 -13.29 3.50 -4.50
CA THR A 322 -13.56 3.58 -3.07
C THR A 322 -12.72 4.67 -2.40
N ASN A 323 -12.72 4.71 -1.08
CA ASN A 323 -11.99 5.70 -0.32
C ASN A 323 -11.51 5.14 1.02
N PHE A 324 -10.27 5.46 1.40
CA PHE A 324 -9.66 5.04 2.66
C PHE A 324 -10.43 5.52 3.90
N LYS A 325 -11.12 6.66 3.84
CA LYS A 325 -11.92 7.20 4.96
C LYS A 325 -13.03 6.28 5.46
N TYR A 326 -13.38 5.23 4.70
CA TYR A 326 -14.35 4.22 5.12
C TYR A 326 -13.78 3.21 6.12
N MET A 327 -12.46 3.22 6.36
CA MET A 327 -11.82 2.30 7.30
C MET A 327 -12.32 2.53 8.73
N TYR A 328 -12.82 1.45 9.36
CA TYR A 328 -13.39 1.49 10.71
C TYR A 328 -12.30 1.57 11.79
N TRP A 329 -11.22 0.79 11.67
CA TRP A 329 -10.08 0.85 12.57
C TRP A 329 -8.99 1.72 11.97
N SER A 330 -8.51 2.71 12.73
CA SER A 330 -7.44 3.61 12.32
C SER A 330 -6.06 2.92 12.33
N MET A 331 -5.09 3.49 11.63
CA MET A 331 -3.69 3.01 11.65
C MET A 331 -3.11 3.05 13.07
N ALA A 332 -3.44 4.06 13.87
CA ALA A 332 -3.00 4.16 15.26
C ALA A 332 -3.58 3.03 16.11
N GLN A 333 -4.86 2.69 15.93
CA GLN A 333 -5.51 1.58 16.61
C GLN A 333 -4.90 0.23 16.23
N GLN A 334 -4.61 0.03 14.93
CA GLN A 334 -3.93 -1.17 14.42
C GLN A 334 -2.55 -1.33 15.08
N LEU A 335 -1.72 -0.29 15.06
CA LEU A 335 -0.38 -0.30 15.64
C LEU A 335 -0.40 -0.53 17.15
N THR A 336 -1.27 0.16 17.86
CA THR A 336 -1.42 0.00 19.32
C THR A 336 -1.84 -1.44 19.66
N HIS A 337 -2.85 -1.97 18.96
CA HIS A 337 -3.30 -3.35 19.17
C HIS A 337 -2.22 -4.38 18.85
N HIS A 338 -1.45 -4.17 17.78
CA HIS A 338 -0.34 -5.04 17.40
C HIS A 338 0.70 -5.16 18.53
N THR A 339 0.97 -4.08 19.24
CA THR A 339 2.00 -4.04 20.29
C THR A 339 1.46 -4.34 21.69
N ILE A 340 0.15 -4.40 21.91
CA ILE A 340 -0.44 -4.45 23.25
C ILE A 340 0.00 -5.67 24.08
N ALA A 341 0.28 -6.80 23.43
CA ALA A 341 0.79 -8.00 24.08
C ALA A 341 2.33 -8.00 24.23
N GLY A 342 3.00 -6.90 23.89
CA GLY A 342 4.44 -6.72 24.00
C GLY A 342 5.24 -7.08 22.75
N CYS A 343 4.60 -7.31 21.58
CA CYS A 343 5.31 -7.45 20.32
C CYS A 343 6.03 -6.14 19.98
N ASN A 344 7.31 -6.23 19.60
CA ASN A 344 8.07 -5.07 19.13
C ASN A 344 7.86 -4.82 17.64
N LEU A 345 8.04 -3.57 17.25
CA LEU A 345 8.07 -3.10 15.86
C LEU A 345 9.51 -2.80 15.44
N GLN A 346 9.80 -2.97 14.17
CA GLN A 346 11.06 -2.56 13.53
C GLN A 346 10.80 -1.53 12.43
N VAL A 347 11.75 -0.61 12.23
CA VAL A 347 11.71 0.34 11.11
C VAL A 347 11.64 -0.43 9.79
N GLY A 348 10.65 -0.08 8.97
CA GLY A 348 10.39 -0.74 7.69
C GLY A 348 9.36 -1.87 7.75
N ASP A 349 8.87 -2.28 8.93
CA ASP A 349 7.74 -3.20 9.02
C ASP A 349 6.54 -2.63 8.28
N LEU A 350 5.77 -3.52 7.62
CA LEU A 350 4.57 -3.19 6.86
C LEU A 350 3.32 -3.61 7.62
N MET A 351 2.37 -2.69 7.74
CA MET A 351 1.04 -2.93 8.30
C MET A 351 -0.01 -2.69 7.20
N GLY A 352 -0.60 -3.78 6.67
CA GLY A 352 -1.70 -3.72 5.71
C GLY A 352 -3.00 -3.33 6.39
N SER A 353 -3.83 -2.55 5.71
CA SER A 353 -5.09 -2.05 6.25
C SER A 353 -6.19 -3.11 6.34
N GLY A 354 -6.07 -4.17 5.57
CA GLY A 354 -7.18 -4.99 5.15
C GLY A 354 -7.91 -4.37 3.96
N THR A 355 -8.62 -5.19 3.22
CA THR A 355 -9.36 -4.80 2.01
C THR A 355 -10.24 -3.59 2.26
N ILE A 356 -10.12 -2.54 1.44
CA ILE A 356 -10.86 -1.28 1.55
C ILE A 356 -12.10 -1.33 0.68
N SER A 357 -13.26 -1.56 1.29
CA SER A 357 -14.56 -1.50 0.63
C SER A 357 -15.37 -0.34 1.16
N GLY A 358 -16.17 0.27 0.29
CA GLY A 358 -17.13 1.31 0.64
C GLY A 358 -18.57 0.77 0.65
N PRO A 359 -19.56 1.67 0.86
CA PRO A 359 -20.95 1.28 1.10
C PRO A 359 -21.72 0.83 -0.15
N THR A 360 -21.19 1.00 -1.36
CA THR A 360 -21.86 0.75 -2.63
C THR A 360 -21.17 -0.36 -3.43
N PRO A 361 -21.88 -1.12 -4.29
CA PRO A 361 -21.30 -2.24 -5.03
C PRO A 361 -20.11 -1.89 -5.93
N ASP A 362 -20.05 -0.67 -6.44
CA ASP A 362 -18.93 -0.13 -7.25
C ASP A 362 -17.71 0.27 -6.40
N SER A 363 -17.83 0.19 -5.07
CA SER A 363 -16.77 0.51 -4.11
C SER A 363 -16.22 -0.71 -3.36
N TYR A 364 -16.50 -1.92 -3.83
CA TYR A 364 -16.00 -3.15 -3.22
C TYR A 364 -14.54 -3.42 -3.63
N GLY A 365 -13.67 -3.65 -2.65
CA GLY A 365 -12.23 -3.75 -2.82
C GLY A 365 -11.70 -5.12 -3.23
N SER A 366 -12.55 -6.07 -3.64
CA SER A 366 -12.16 -7.40 -4.10
C SER A 366 -13.15 -7.97 -5.13
N LEU A 367 -12.69 -8.86 -6.03
CA LEU A 367 -13.60 -9.57 -6.94
C LEU A 367 -14.53 -10.53 -6.19
N LEU A 368 -14.11 -11.08 -5.06
CA LEU A 368 -14.98 -11.86 -4.19
C LEU A 368 -16.26 -11.10 -3.85
N GLU A 369 -16.16 -9.81 -3.54
CA GLU A 369 -17.31 -8.96 -3.24
C GLU A 369 -18.02 -8.49 -4.51
N ILE A 370 -17.29 -7.96 -5.50
CA ILE A 370 -17.83 -7.44 -6.76
C ILE A 370 -18.70 -8.49 -7.47
N THR A 371 -18.19 -9.73 -7.54
CA THR A 371 -18.89 -10.82 -8.19
C THR A 371 -19.77 -11.64 -7.25
N TRP A 372 -19.83 -11.25 -5.97
CA TRP A 372 -20.56 -11.95 -4.91
C TRP A 372 -20.27 -13.46 -4.92
N ASN A 373 -18.98 -13.79 -4.78
CA ASN A 373 -18.43 -15.15 -4.85
C ASN A 373 -18.84 -15.91 -6.13
N ALA A 374 -18.67 -15.24 -7.29
CA ALA A 374 -19.00 -15.76 -8.64
C ALA A 374 -20.49 -15.96 -8.94
N THR A 375 -21.39 -15.41 -8.14
CA THR A 375 -22.84 -15.46 -8.43
C THR A 375 -23.30 -14.35 -9.38
N LYS A 376 -22.50 -13.30 -9.54
CA LYS A 376 -22.77 -12.12 -10.37
C LYS A 376 -21.52 -11.80 -11.19
N PRO A 377 -21.30 -12.44 -12.36
CA PRO A 377 -20.11 -12.17 -13.16
C PRO A 377 -19.97 -10.69 -13.54
N LEU A 378 -18.76 -10.17 -13.42
CA LEU A 378 -18.41 -8.84 -13.91
C LEU A 378 -18.26 -8.90 -15.44
N THR A 379 -18.92 -8.00 -16.17
CA THR A 379 -18.74 -7.88 -17.63
C THR A 379 -17.85 -6.69 -17.93
N LEU A 380 -16.76 -6.92 -18.63
CA LEU A 380 -15.80 -5.91 -19.06
C LEU A 380 -16.26 -5.21 -20.33
N SER A 381 -15.67 -4.05 -20.65
CA SER A 381 -16.04 -3.22 -21.81
C SER A 381 -15.88 -3.94 -23.15
N ASN A 382 -14.96 -4.91 -23.25
CA ASN A 382 -14.76 -5.78 -24.42
C ASN A 382 -15.76 -6.95 -24.51
N GLY A 383 -16.68 -7.09 -23.54
CA GLY A 383 -17.69 -8.15 -23.46
C GLY A 383 -17.23 -9.44 -22.76
N GLU A 384 -15.97 -9.53 -22.35
CA GLU A 384 -15.49 -10.66 -21.55
C GLU A 384 -16.09 -10.63 -20.14
N GLN A 385 -16.19 -11.81 -19.52
CA GLN A 385 -16.67 -11.92 -18.15
C GLN A 385 -15.56 -12.36 -17.20
N ARG A 386 -15.59 -11.80 -15.99
CA ARG A 386 -14.72 -12.20 -14.89
C ARG A 386 -15.54 -12.54 -13.65
N ASN A 387 -15.27 -13.71 -13.09
CA ASN A 387 -15.67 -14.07 -11.72
C ASN A 387 -14.50 -13.84 -10.78
N PHE A 388 -13.30 -14.23 -11.21
CA PHE A 388 -12.01 -14.04 -10.58
C PHE A 388 -10.98 -13.73 -11.67
N ILE A 389 -9.77 -13.40 -11.28
CA ILE A 389 -8.69 -12.99 -12.19
C ILE A 389 -8.25 -14.19 -13.05
N GLN A 390 -8.10 -13.98 -14.34
CA GLN A 390 -7.59 -14.97 -15.30
C GLN A 390 -6.08 -14.78 -15.55
N ASP A 391 -5.44 -15.82 -16.11
CA ASP A 391 -4.06 -15.71 -16.58
C ASP A 391 -3.99 -14.67 -17.71
N GLY A 392 -2.95 -13.83 -17.68
CA GLY A 392 -2.78 -12.73 -18.59
C GLY A 392 -3.42 -11.42 -18.17
N ASP A 393 -4.42 -11.42 -17.28
CA ASP A 393 -4.98 -10.18 -16.73
C ASP A 393 -3.92 -9.40 -15.94
N THR A 394 -3.95 -8.07 -16.06
CA THR A 394 -3.18 -7.15 -15.22
C THR A 394 -4.13 -6.39 -14.30
N ILE A 395 -3.87 -6.40 -13.02
CA ILE A 395 -4.57 -5.56 -12.03
C ILE A 395 -3.74 -4.32 -11.78
N ILE A 396 -4.39 -3.15 -11.79
CA ILE A 396 -3.76 -1.84 -11.57
C ILE A 396 -4.55 -1.11 -10.49
N MET A 397 -3.88 -0.78 -9.39
CA MET A 397 -4.44 0.02 -8.30
C MET A 397 -3.84 1.41 -8.31
N LYS A 398 -4.67 2.42 -8.14
CA LYS A 398 -4.27 3.83 -8.06
C LYS A 398 -4.86 4.48 -6.83
N GLY A 399 -4.16 5.49 -6.30
CA GLY A 399 -4.63 6.24 -5.16
C GLY A 399 -4.13 7.67 -5.18
N TYR A 400 -5.01 8.60 -4.80
CA TYR A 400 -4.67 10.01 -4.67
C TYR A 400 -5.53 10.70 -3.61
N CYS A 401 -5.02 11.81 -3.10
CA CYS A 401 -5.76 12.76 -2.30
C CYS A 401 -5.94 14.04 -3.12
N GLU A 402 -7.11 14.67 -2.99
CA GLU A 402 -7.40 15.94 -3.67
C GLU A 402 -8.20 16.86 -2.76
N LYS A 403 -7.75 18.10 -2.63
CA LYS A 403 -8.44 19.14 -1.88
C LYS A 403 -8.10 20.51 -2.45
N ASP A 404 -9.14 21.28 -2.75
CA ASP A 404 -9.03 22.55 -3.47
C ASP A 404 -8.32 22.31 -4.83
N ASP A 405 -7.15 22.92 -5.03
CA ASP A 405 -6.31 22.76 -6.23
C ASP A 405 -5.06 21.90 -5.97
N LEU A 406 -4.94 21.27 -4.78
CA LEU A 406 -3.85 20.37 -4.41
C LEU A 406 -4.26 18.93 -4.64
N ARG A 407 -3.49 18.23 -5.49
CA ARG A 407 -3.55 16.78 -5.67
C ARG A 407 -2.19 16.18 -5.32
N ILE A 408 -2.19 15.07 -4.56
CA ILE A 408 -1.02 14.22 -4.34
C ILE A 408 -1.41 12.77 -4.58
N GLY A 409 -0.51 11.95 -5.12
CA GLY A 409 -0.78 10.55 -5.39
C GLY A 409 0.31 9.62 -4.86
N PHE A 410 0.03 8.33 -4.97
CA PHE A 410 0.85 7.24 -4.44
C PHE A 410 1.61 6.49 -5.55
N GLY A 411 1.46 6.91 -6.81
CA GLY A 411 1.82 6.08 -7.96
C GLY A 411 0.81 4.96 -8.16
N GLU A 412 1.27 3.80 -8.60
CA GLU A 412 0.40 2.66 -8.83
C GLU A 412 0.97 1.35 -8.26
N VAL A 413 0.08 0.39 -8.02
CA VAL A 413 0.42 -1.01 -7.83
C VAL A 413 -0.13 -1.79 -9.01
N SER A 414 0.75 -2.43 -9.78
CA SER A 414 0.36 -3.26 -10.90
C SER A 414 1.02 -4.63 -10.85
N GLY A 415 0.33 -5.65 -11.39
CA GLY A 415 0.86 -7.00 -11.53
C GLY A 415 0.08 -7.80 -12.56
N LYS A 416 0.80 -8.40 -13.54
CA LYS A 416 0.25 -9.33 -14.53
C LYS A 416 0.24 -10.74 -13.96
N ILE A 417 -0.84 -11.47 -14.19
CA ILE A 417 -0.96 -12.86 -13.75
C ILE A 417 -0.35 -13.78 -14.80
N LEU A 418 0.65 -14.54 -14.36
CA LEU A 418 1.24 -15.63 -15.16
C LEU A 418 0.56 -16.96 -14.82
N PRO A 419 0.53 -17.91 -15.78
CA PRO A 419 0.04 -19.26 -15.53
C PRO A 419 0.74 -19.93 -14.34
N ALA A 420 0.03 -20.84 -13.68
CA ALA A 420 0.60 -21.66 -12.62
C ALA A 420 1.75 -22.53 -13.13
N VAL A 421 2.74 -22.79 -12.26
CA VAL A 421 3.81 -23.73 -12.58
C VAL A 421 3.22 -25.14 -12.72
N ASP A 422 3.62 -25.84 -13.78
CA ASP A 422 3.30 -27.27 -13.94
C ASP A 422 4.29 -28.10 -13.09
N PHE A 423 3.76 -28.74 -12.06
CA PHE A 423 4.53 -29.61 -11.16
C PHE A 423 4.68 -31.05 -11.69
N GLY A 424 4.00 -31.39 -12.80
CA GLY A 424 4.03 -32.74 -13.34
C GLY A 424 3.40 -33.81 -12.41
N PHE A 425 2.64 -33.40 -11.41
CA PHE A 425 1.92 -34.32 -10.55
C PHE A 425 0.67 -34.84 -11.30
N THR A 426 0.64 -36.14 -11.55
CA THR A 426 -0.61 -36.82 -11.95
C THR A 426 -1.50 -36.95 -10.73
N GLN A 427 -2.77 -36.53 -10.88
CA GLN A 427 -3.78 -36.65 -9.84
C GLN A 427 -4.16 -38.14 -9.59
#